data_357f1fbade1ea7e85b373bf8f0155274
#
_entry.id   357f1fbade1ea7e85b373bf8f0155274
#
_cell.length_a   1.000
_cell.length_b   1.000
_cell.length_c   1.000
_cell.angle_alpha   90.00
_cell.angle_beta   90.00
_cell.angle_gamma   90.00
#
_symmetry.space_group_name_H-M   'P 1'
#
loop_
_entity.id
_entity.type
_entity.pdbx_description
1 polymer ?
#
loop_
_entity_poly.entity_id
_entity_poly.type
_entity_poly.pdbx_seq_one_letter_code
_entity_poly.pdbx_strand_id
1 'polypeptide(L)'
;ILLDEIIQPLNCDPNYIKRVIKKYIARDAYNNTSAVCTDTTLLERFDTSRVICPEDRALATGKALNCKDLRYNRIPLDSKGHPHPSFTGVPLYHDTILRSPLVLDTIALWPVRDIYCNIAVTYEDIDLGRIGCVQKYMRMWSIREWWCNGERVRTCIPLIEIVDREAPYVHCPYPI
;
A
#
# COMPACT_ATOMS: atom_id res chain seq x y z
N ILE A 1 13.32 17.61 32.12
CA ILE A 1 14.15 16.41 32.29
C ILE A 1 13.22 15.20 32.20
N LEU A 2 13.51 14.27 31.31
CA LEU A 2 12.83 12.97 31.26
C LEU A 2 13.32 12.14 32.46
N LEU A 3 12.41 11.66 33.27
CA LEU A 3 12.70 10.79 34.41
C LEU A 3 12.60 9.32 34.08
N ASP A 4 11.56 8.96 33.31
CA ASP A 4 11.20 7.58 33.07
C ASP A 4 10.42 7.43 31.74
N GLU A 5 10.62 6.32 31.05
CA GLU A 5 9.84 5.94 29.86
C GLU A 5 9.42 4.48 29.99
N ILE A 6 8.13 4.25 30.07
CA ILE A 6 7.53 2.92 30.20
C ILE A 6 6.82 2.57 28.90
N ILE A 7 7.25 1.50 28.23
CA ILE A 7 6.61 1.00 27.02
C ILE A 7 5.80 -0.25 27.39
N GLN A 8 4.49 -0.17 27.22
CA GLN A 8 3.56 -1.27 27.47
C GLN A 8 3.03 -1.79 26.12
N PRO A 9 3.34 -3.02 25.72
CA PRO A 9 2.76 -3.63 24.53
C PRO A 9 1.26 -3.91 24.77
N LEU A 10 0.44 -3.63 23.76
CA LEU A 10 -1.01 -3.85 23.75
C LEU A 10 -1.35 -4.88 22.66
N ASN A 11 -0.74 -6.06 22.72
CA ASN A 11 -0.77 -7.05 21.65
C ASN A 11 -2.18 -7.53 21.28
N CYS A 12 -3.10 -7.52 22.23
CA CYS A 12 -4.47 -7.97 22.06
C CYS A 12 -5.50 -6.84 21.92
N ASP A 13 -5.06 -5.59 21.98
CA ASP A 13 -5.95 -4.45 21.78
C ASP A 13 -6.25 -4.29 20.27
N PRO A 14 -7.53 -4.15 19.86
CA PRO A 14 -7.88 -4.04 18.44
C PRO A 14 -7.51 -2.68 17.82
N ASN A 15 -7.22 -1.66 18.62
CA ASN A 15 -6.99 -0.29 18.14
C ASN A 15 -5.55 0.17 18.32
N TYR A 16 -4.83 -0.34 19.32
CA TYR A 16 -3.51 0.13 19.68
C TYR A 16 -2.48 -0.99 19.72
N ILE A 17 -1.24 -0.66 19.33
CA ILE A 17 -0.10 -1.58 19.35
C ILE A 17 0.60 -1.52 20.69
N LYS A 18 0.79 -0.29 21.20
CA LYS A 18 1.48 -0.04 22.45
C LYS A 18 1.08 1.30 23.08
N ARG A 19 1.30 1.39 24.39
CA ARG A 19 1.22 2.62 25.18
C ARG A 19 2.62 3.01 25.60
N VAL A 20 2.97 4.28 25.40
CA VAL A 20 4.23 4.87 25.87
C VAL A 20 3.88 5.90 26.93
N ILE A 21 4.40 5.71 28.14
CA ILE A 21 4.19 6.61 29.27
C ILE A 21 5.53 7.27 29.57
N LYS A 22 5.59 8.60 29.47
CA LYS A 22 6.78 9.39 29.78
C LYS A 22 6.54 10.26 31.00
N LYS A 23 7.50 10.26 31.92
CA LYS A 23 7.46 11.08 33.13
C LYS A 23 8.54 12.16 33.07
N TYR A 24 8.15 13.37 33.33
CA TYR A 24 9.02 14.55 33.26
C TYR A 24 9.00 15.34 34.55
N ILE A 25 10.11 16.02 34.86
CA ILE A 25 10.19 17.11 35.80
C ILE A 25 10.82 18.34 35.14
N ALA A 26 10.45 19.52 35.59
CA ALA A 26 11.21 20.74 35.35
C ALA A 26 12.14 20.98 36.51
N ARG A 27 13.32 21.59 36.26
CA ARG A 27 14.27 22.05 37.27
C ARG A 27 14.71 23.46 36.90
N ASP A 28 14.64 24.39 37.88
CA ASP A 28 15.09 25.75 37.67
C ASP A 28 16.61 25.91 37.93
N ALA A 29 17.12 27.15 37.76
CA ALA A 29 18.53 27.47 37.97
C ALA A 29 18.98 27.31 39.42
N TYR A 30 18.03 27.29 40.37
CA TYR A 30 18.28 27.11 41.79
C TYR A 30 18.08 25.69 42.30
N ASN A 31 17.94 24.72 41.34
CA ASN A 31 17.70 23.31 41.61
C ASN A 31 16.32 22.97 42.21
N ASN A 32 15.35 23.89 42.24
CA ASN A 32 13.99 23.54 42.59
C ASN A 32 13.39 22.67 41.51
N THR A 33 12.66 21.64 41.91
CA THR A 33 12.01 20.69 40.99
C THR A 33 10.49 20.83 41.03
N SER A 34 9.86 20.73 39.86
CA SER A 34 8.41 20.67 39.74
C SER A 34 7.85 19.35 40.24
N ALA A 35 6.53 19.28 40.39
CA ALA A 35 5.82 18.01 40.44
C ALA A 35 6.07 17.21 39.17
N VAL A 36 5.93 15.87 39.25
CA VAL A 36 6.07 14.98 38.08
C VAL A 36 4.92 15.21 37.11
N CYS A 37 5.25 15.50 35.86
CA CYS A 37 4.30 15.53 34.77
C CYS A 37 4.34 14.17 34.03
N THR A 38 3.19 13.59 33.75
CA THR A 38 3.07 12.33 33.00
C THR A 38 2.40 12.57 31.68
N ASP A 39 3.04 12.15 30.59
CA ASP A 39 2.50 12.14 29.24
C ASP A 39 2.25 10.70 28.81
N THR A 40 1.13 10.46 28.13
CA THR A 40 0.75 9.12 27.66
C THR A 40 0.41 9.17 26.18
N THR A 41 1.20 8.48 25.38
CA THR A 41 1.00 8.33 23.95
C THR A 41 0.54 6.92 23.63
N LEU A 42 -0.57 6.78 22.89
CA LEU A 42 -1.05 5.52 22.34
C LEU A 42 -0.64 5.44 20.87
N LEU A 43 0.01 4.34 20.49
CA LEU A 43 0.32 4.06 19.09
C LEU A 43 -0.80 3.23 18.49
N GLU A 44 -1.45 3.81 17.48
CA GLU A 44 -2.55 3.16 16.76
C GLU A 44 -2.06 2.00 15.91
N ARG A 45 -2.94 1.02 15.70
CA ARG A 45 -2.74 -0.03 14.72
C ARG A 45 -2.95 0.52 13.31
N PHE A 46 -2.49 -0.27 12.35
CA PHE A 46 -2.77 -0.03 10.95
C PHE A 46 -4.28 -0.03 10.69
N ASP A 47 -4.79 1.04 10.10
CA ASP A 47 -6.20 1.17 9.78
C ASP A 47 -6.46 0.79 8.32
N THR A 48 -6.99 -0.41 8.11
CA THR A 48 -7.31 -0.90 6.76
C THR A 48 -8.31 -0.03 6.00
N SER A 49 -9.07 0.84 6.68
CA SER A 49 -10.01 1.77 6.04
C SER A 49 -9.30 2.90 5.27
N ARG A 50 -8.05 3.23 5.67
CA ARG A 50 -7.21 4.23 5.01
C ARG A 50 -6.46 3.70 3.79
N VAL A 51 -6.68 2.43 3.43
CA VAL A 51 -6.08 1.83 2.23
C VAL A 51 -6.76 2.35 0.99
N ILE A 52 -5.96 2.88 0.07
CA ILE A 52 -6.38 3.30 -1.27
C ILE A 52 -6.08 2.17 -2.23
N CYS A 53 -7.13 1.68 -2.87
CA CYS A 53 -7.00 0.64 -3.88
C CYS A 53 -6.37 1.19 -5.16
N PRO A 54 -5.57 0.38 -5.88
CA PRO A 54 -5.12 0.72 -7.22
C PRO A 54 -6.30 0.97 -8.16
N GLU A 55 -6.11 1.90 -9.08
CA GLU A 55 -7.11 2.18 -10.10
C GLU A 55 -7.14 1.09 -11.19
N ASP A 56 -8.26 0.98 -11.87
CA ASP A 56 -8.40 0.13 -13.04
C ASP A 56 -7.48 0.56 -14.19
N ARG A 57 -6.80 -0.41 -14.78
CA ARG A 57 -6.04 -0.29 -16.02
C ARG A 57 -6.87 -0.81 -17.18
N ALA A 58 -7.98 -0.14 -17.48
CA ALA A 58 -9.00 -0.59 -18.41
C ALA A 58 -9.24 0.41 -19.53
N LEU A 59 -9.89 -0.04 -20.62
CA LEU A 59 -10.31 0.84 -21.71
C LEU A 59 -11.25 1.93 -21.23
N ALA A 60 -12.17 1.59 -20.33
CA ALA A 60 -13.14 2.52 -19.78
C ALA A 60 -12.49 3.69 -19.02
N THR A 61 -11.32 3.47 -18.40
CA THR A 61 -10.56 4.52 -17.71
C THR A 61 -9.51 5.19 -18.61
N GLY A 62 -9.36 4.74 -19.86
CA GLY A 62 -8.32 5.20 -20.78
C GLY A 62 -6.90 4.71 -20.44
N LYS A 63 -6.76 3.87 -19.40
CA LYS A 63 -5.48 3.43 -18.82
C LYS A 63 -5.11 1.97 -19.19
N ALA A 64 -5.85 1.32 -20.12
CA ALA A 64 -5.53 -0.01 -20.56
C ALA A 64 -4.11 -0.10 -21.13
N LEU A 65 -3.44 -1.24 -20.90
CA LEU A 65 -2.08 -1.49 -21.38
C LEU A 65 -2.09 -1.86 -22.87
N ASN A 66 -0.98 -1.57 -23.58
CA ASN A 66 -0.86 -1.92 -24.99
C ASN A 66 -0.09 -3.23 -25.17
N CYS A 67 -0.59 -4.14 -26.01
CA CYS A 67 0.09 -5.36 -26.42
C CYS A 67 1.51 -5.11 -26.94
N LYS A 68 1.73 -4.00 -27.64
CA LYS A 68 3.05 -3.64 -28.17
C LYS A 68 4.08 -3.45 -27.06
N ASP A 69 3.69 -2.81 -25.95
CA ASP A 69 4.60 -2.55 -24.85
C ASP A 69 5.02 -3.84 -24.14
N LEU A 70 4.14 -4.83 -24.08
CA LEU A 70 4.48 -6.18 -23.61
C LEU A 70 5.45 -6.88 -24.57
N ARG A 71 5.17 -6.82 -25.90
CA ARG A 71 5.99 -7.44 -26.93
C ARG A 71 7.43 -6.91 -26.93
N TYR A 72 7.61 -5.63 -26.66
CA TYR A 72 8.94 -5.00 -26.63
C TYR A 72 9.56 -4.93 -25.23
N ASN A 73 9.05 -5.72 -24.26
CA ASN A 73 9.55 -5.77 -22.89
C ASN A 73 9.60 -4.41 -22.17
N ARG A 74 8.71 -3.48 -22.54
CA ARG A 74 8.58 -2.18 -21.90
C ARG A 74 7.84 -2.24 -20.58
N ILE A 75 7.05 -3.31 -20.39
CA ILE A 75 6.30 -3.60 -19.18
C ILE A 75 6.95 -4.81 -18.51
N PRO A 76 7.46 -4.67 -17.29
CA PRO A 76 7.99 -5.81 -16.56
C PRO A 76 6.86 -6.79 -16.25
N LEU A 77 7.17 -8.09 -16.38
CA LEU A 77 6.25 -9.18 -16.05
C LEU A 77 6.63 -9.82 -14.73
N ASP A 78 5.64 -10.36 -14.04
CA ASP A 78 5.86 -11.22 -12.88
C ASP A 78 6.21 -12.67 -13.30
N SER A 79 6.40 -13.55 -12.32
CA SER A 79 6.74 -14.95 -12.57
C SER A 79 5.65 -15.76 -13.28
N LYS A 80 4.42 -15.25 -13.32
CA LYS A 80 3.25 -15.86 -14.01
C LYS A 80 3.03 -15.29 -15.41
N GLY A 81 3.84 -14.29 -15.82
CA GLY A 81 3.73 -13.62 -17.11
C GLY A 81 2.71 -12.49 -17.14
N HIS A 82 2.19 -12.05 -16.01
CA HIS A 82 1.33 -10.88 -15.91
C HIS A 82 2.14 -9.60 -15.70
N PRO A 83 1.65 -8.43 -16.12
CA PRO A 83 2.28 -7.15 -15.81
C PRO A 83 2.54 -6.98 -14.32
N HIS A 84 3.80 -6.66 -14.00
CA HIS A 84 4.26 -6.55 -12.62
C HIS A 84 3.47 -5.48 -11.83
N PRO A 85 3.17 -5.70 -10.54
CA PRO A 85 2.41 -4.76 -9.72
C PRO A 85 2.97 -3.34 -9.66
N SER A 86 4.29 -3.18 -9.68
CA SER A 86 4.92 -1.85 -9.70
C SER A 86 4.51 -1.00 -10.91
N PHE A 87 4.06 -1.63 -11.99
CA PHE A 87 3.62 -0.96 -13.21
C PHE A 87 2.09 -0.77 -13.26
N THR A 88 1.33 -1.76 -12.78
CA THR A 88 -0.14 -1.70 -12.81
C THR A 88 -0.75 -0.94 -11.65
N GLY A 89 0.02 -0.71 -10.60
CA GLY A 89 -0.40 -0.06 -9.37
C GLY A 89 -0.45 -1.04 -8.20
N VAL A 90 -0.16 -0.50 -7.02
CA VAL A 90 -0.16 -1.22 -5.74
C VAL A 90 -1.08 -0.52 -4.77
N PRO A 91 -1.63 -1.21 -3.76
CA PRO A 91 -2.36 -0.55 -2.69
C PRO A 91 -1.48 0.50 -2.00
N LEU A 92 -2.06 1.65 -1.72
CA LEU A 92 -1.41 2.76 -1.03
C LEU A 92 -2.06 2.95 0.34
N TYR A 93 -1.32 3.54 1.27
CA TYR A 93 -1.81 3.87 2.59
C TYR A 93 -1.55 5.35 2.89
N HIS A 94 -2.58 6.05 3.34
CA HIS A 94 -2.42 7.41 3.86
C HIS A 94 -2.02 7.34 5.32
N ASP A 95 -0.78 7.63 5.60
CA ASP A 95 -0.27 7.78 6.96
C ASP A 95 -0.19 9.25 7.35
N THR A 96 -0.61 9.54 8.57
CA THR A 96 -0.46 10.87 9.15
C THR A 96 0.86 10.90 9.91
N ILE A 97 1.92 11.30 9.24
CA ILE A 97 3.18 11.53 9.93
C ILE A 97 3.04 12.80 10.74
N LEU A 98 3.08 12.65 12.07
CA LEU A 98 3.13 13.77 13.02
C LEU A 98 4.47 14.50 12.88
N ARG A 99 4.61 15.27 11.81
CA ARG A 99 5.62 16.32 11.69
C ARG A 99 4.93 17.67 11.84
N SER A 100 5.60 18.64 12.37
CA SER A 100 5.09 20.02 12.36
C SER A 100 5.64 20.74 11.11
N PRO A 101 4.82 21.10 10.08
CA PRO A 101 3.37 20.88 9.95
C PRO A 101 3.01 19.41 9.67
N LEU A 102 1.76 19.04 9.97
CA LEU A 102 1.18 17.73 9.68
C LEU A 102 1.31 17.43 8.17
N VAL A 103 2.08 16.39 7.82
CA VAL A 103 2.26 15.95 6.44
C VAL A 103 1.52 14.61 6.30
N LEU A 104 0.55 14.57 5.38
CA LEU A 104 -0.02 13.32 4.90
C LEU A 104 1.00 12.69 3.94
N ASP A 105 1.55 11.56 4.31
CA ASP A 105 2.41 10.77 3.45
C ASP A 105 1.63 9.59 2.87
N THR A 106 1.95 9.25 1.62
CA THR A 106 1.33 8.13 0.92
C THR A 106 2.37 7.04 0.74
N ILE A 107 2.15 5.91 1.39
CA ILE A 107 3.08 4.80 1.44
C ILE A 107 2.57 3.66 0.57
N ALA A 108 3.42 3.12 -0.31
CA ALA A 108 3.12 1.90 -1.04
C ALA A 108 3.18 0.69 -0.10
N LEU A 109 2.11 -0.10 -0.07
CA LEU A 109 2.01 -1.27 0.81
C LEU A 109 2.64 -2.54 0.20
N TRP A 110 3.03 -2.51 -1.06
CA TRP A 110 3.66 -3.65 -1.71
C TRP A 110 4.93 -3.21 -2.48
N PRO A 111 6.04 -3.94 -2.40
CA PRO A 111 6.28 -5.03 -1.44
C PRO A 111 6.22 -4.53 0.00
N VAL A 112 5.82 -5.41 0.90
CA VAL A 112 5.69 -5.06 2.33
C VAL A 112 7.03 -4.56 2.86
N ARG A 113 7.01 -3.41 3.50
CA ARG A 113 8.16 -2.83 4.21
C ARG A 113 7.96 -3.03 5.71
N ASP A 114 9.06 -3.13 6.45
CA ASP A 114 9.07 -3.33 7.91
C ASP A 114 8.54 -2.12 8.72
N ILE A 115 7.76 -1.25 8.09
CA ILE A 115 7.20 -0.04 8.73
C ILE A 115 6.06 -0.41 9.67
N TYR A 116 5.29 -1.44 9.32
CA TYR A 116 4.14 -1.90 10.09
C TYR A 116 4.33 -3.34 10.55
N CYS A 117 4.11 -3.58 11.83
CA CYS A 117 4.09 -4.93 12.38
C CYS A 117 2.74 -5.61 12.05
N ASN A 118 2.78 -6.92 11.82
CA ASN A 118 1.58 -7.75 11.65
C ASN A 118 0.71 -7.39 10.43
N ILE A 119 1.36 -7.02 9.30
CA ILE A 119 0.68 -6.77 8.03
C ILE A 119 1.22 -7.75 6.99
N ALA A 120 0.31 -8.34 6.23
CA ALA A 120 0.62 -9.05 4.99
C ALA A 120 -0.14 -8.42 3.83
N VAL A 121 0.55 -8.24 2.71
CA VAL A 121 -0.06 -7.78 1.46
C VAL A 121 0.31 -8.76 0.37
N THR A 122 -0.71 -9.40 -0.18
CA THR A 122 -0.58 -10.41 -1.24
C THR A 122 -1.49 -10.06 -2.40
N TYR A 123 -1.21 -10.61 -3.57
CA TYR A 123 -2.11 -10.50 -4.71
C TYR A 123 -2.24 -11.82 -5.45
N GLU A 124 -3.37 -11.97 -6.13
CA GLU A 124 -3.67 -13.06 -7.04
C GLU A 124 -4.35 -12.49 -8.28
N ASP A 125 -3.96 -12.97 -9.45
CA ASP A 125 -4.56 -12.59 -10.73
C ASP A 125 -5.55 -13.66 -11.17
N ILE A 126 -6.80 -13.23 -11.43
CA ILE A 126 -7.89 -14.06 -11.92
C ILE A 126 -8.06 -13.75 -13.41
N ASP A 127 -7.68 -14.68 -14.26
CA ASP A 127 -7.79 -14.53 -15.71
C ASP A 127 -9.26 -14.57 -16.15
N LEU A 128 -9.69 -13.56 -16.91
CA LEU A 128 -11.05 -13.45 -17.46
C LEU A 128 -11.10 -13.80 -18.95
N GLY A 129 -9.96 -14.07 -19.56
CA GLY A 129 -9.84 -14.49 -20.94
C GLY A 129 -8.68 -13.83 -21.68
N ARG A 130 -8.17 -14.57 -22.68
CA ARG A 130 -7.07 -14.15 -23.55
C ARG A 130 -7.32 -14.53 -24.98
N ILE A 131 -7.09 -13.59 -25.90
CA ILE A 131 -7.12 -13.82 -27.36
C ILE A 131 -5.86 -13.18 -27.95
N GLY A 132 -4.89 -14.00 -28.33
CA GLY A 132 -3.58 -13.52 -28.77
C GLY A 132 -2.86 -12.76 -27.65
N CYS A 133 -2.54 -11.47 -27.87
CA CYS A 133 -1.96 -10.60 -26.84
C CYS A 133 -3.03 -9.82 -26.04
N VAL A 134 -4.29 -9.81 -26.50
CA VAL A 134 -5.38 -9.18 -25.75
C VAL A 134 -5.74 -10.06 -24.57
N GLN A 135 -5.64 -9.51 -23.38
CA GLN A 135 -5.90 -10.21 -22.12
C GLN A 135 -6.67 -9.32 -21.16
N LYS A 136 -7.55 -9.94 -20.39
CA LYS A 136 -8.32 -9.27 -19.35
C LYS A 136 -8.27 -10.11 -18.08
N TYR A 137 -7.92 -9.48 -16.96
CA TYR A 137 -7.89 -10.15 -15.67
C TYR A 137 -8.18 -9.18 -14.52
N MET A 138 -8.61 -9.72 -13.39
CA MET A 138 -8.76 -8.99 -12.14
C MET A 138 -7.57 -9.33 -11.24
N ARG A 139 -6.93 -8.31 -10.68
CA ARG A 139 -5.89 -8.48 -9.66
C ARG A 139 -6.50 -8.31 -8.28
N MET A 140 -6.70 -9.40 -7.59
CA MET A 140 -7.23 -9.39 -6.23
C MET A 140 -6.11 -9.17 -5.23
N TRP A 141 -6.07 -7.99 -4.63
CA TRP A 141 -5.20 -7.66 -3.51
C TRP A 141 -5.86 -8.05 -2.20
N SER A 142 -5.10 -8.66 -1.30
CA SER A 142 -5.50 -8.93 0.08
C SER A 142 -4.52 -8.23 1.02
N ILE A 143 -5.00 -7.25 1.75
CA ILE A 143 -4.27 -6.51 2.78
C ILE A 143 -4.82 -6.98 4.12
N ARG A 144 -3.98 -7.69 4.89
CA ARG A 144 -4.37 -8.33 6.14
C ARG A 144 -3.53 -7.78 7.28
N GLU A 145 -4.19 -7.32 8.33
CA GLU A 145 -3.60 -7.04 9.63
C GLU A 145 -4.11 -8.05 10.64
N TRP A 146 -3.25 -8.51 11.55
CA TRP A 146 -3.63 -9.44 12.62
C TRP A 146 -3.09 -9.03 13.98
N TRP A 147 -3.79 -9.47 15.02
CA TRP A 147 -3.39 -9.38 16.42
C TRP A 147 -3.81 -10.65 17.13
N CYS A 148 -3.48 -10.81 18.44
CA CYS A 148 -3.66 -12.07 19.15
C CYS A 148 -5.10 -12.62 19.13
N ASN A 149 -6.13 -11.79 19.02
CA ASN A 149 -7.54 -12.19 19.10
C ASN A 149 -8.34 -11.89 17.83
N GLY A 150 -7.69 -11.53 16.72
CA GLY A 150 -8.42 -11.22 15.50
C GLY A 150 -7.59 -10.73 14.35
N GLU A 151 -8.28 -10.42 13.27
CA GLU A 151 -7.71 -9.87 12.05
C GLU A 151 -8.65 -8.87 11.40
N ARG A 152 -8.08 -7.99 10.57
CA ARG A 152 -8.81 -7.15 9.61
C ARG A 152 -8.29 -7.44 8.22
N VAL A 153 -9.23 -7.52 7.25
CA VAL A 153 -8.88 -7.75 5.86
C VAL A 153 -9.50 -6.66 5.00
N ARG A 154 -8.70 -6.06 4.13
CA ARG A 154 -9.14 -5.18 3.06
C ARG A 154 -8.81 -5.82 1.73
N THR A 155 -9.80 -5.89 0.84
CA THR A 155 -9.63 -6.40 -0.52
C THR A 155 -9.76 -5.27 -1.53
N CYS A 156 -8.87 -5.23 -2.53
CA CYS A 156 -8.94 -4.36 -3.69
C CYS A 156 -8.91 -5.22 -4.94
N ILE A 157 -9.78 -4.94 -5.93
CA ILE A 157 -9.92 -5.77 -7.13
C ILE A 157 -9.89 -4.89 -8.38
N PRO A 158 -8.74 -4.27 -8.73
CA PRO A 158 -8.63 -3.53 -9.98
C PRO A 158 -8.70 -4.45 -11.19
N LEU A 159 -9.38 -3.97 -12.23
CA LEU A 159 -9.41 -4.59 -13.54
C LEU A 159 -8.18 -4.19 -14.35
N ILE A 160 -7.55 -5.14 -15.02
CA ILE A 160 -6.41 -4.90 -15.89
C ILE A 160 -6.72 -5.46 -17.27
N GLU A 161 -6.70 -4.59 -18.27
CA GLU A 161 -6.91 -4.91 -19.66
C GLU A 161 -5.64 -4.62 -20.47
N ILE A 162 -5.22 -5.61 -21.25
CA ILE A 162 -4.18 -5.50 -22.26
C ILE A 162 -4.87 -5.57 -23.60
N VAL A 163 -4.69 -4.56 -24.43
CA VAL A 163 -5.42 -4.43 -25.68
C VAL A 163 -4.45 -4.14 -26.83
N ASP A 164 -4.83 -4.58 -28.03
CA ASP A 164 -4.16 -4.18 -29.26
C ASP A 164 -4.78 -2.87 -29.77
N ARG A 165 -3.97 -1.83 -29.88
CA ARG A 165 -4.37 -0.50 -30.37
C ARG A 165 -3.72 -0.16 -31.71
N GLU A 166 -3.02 -1.12 -32.32
CA GLU A 166 -2.34 -0.88 -33.56
C GLU A 166 -3.23 -1.20 -34.75
N ALA A 167 -3.35 -0.24 -35.65
CA ALA A 167 -3.93 -0.52 -36.95
C ALA A 167 -3.02 -1.47 -37.73
N PRO A 168 -3.57 -2.46 -38.47
CA PRO A 168 -2.77 -3.28 -39.34
C PRO A 168 -2.12 -2.43 -40.44
N TYR A 169 -0.82 -2.63 -40.64
CA TYR A 169 -0.10 -1.99 -41.74
C TYR A 169 -0.27 -2.81 -43.02
N VAL A 170 -0.84 -2.18 -44.03
CA VAL A 170 -1.01 -2.79 -45.36
C VAL A 170 -0.05 -2.14 -46.33
N HIS A 171 0.84 -2.91 -46.92
CA HIS A 171 1.70 -2.44 -48.01
C HIS A 171 0.98 -2.65 -49.31
N CYS A 172 0.52 -1.60 -49.96
CA CYS A 172 -0.05 -1.68 -51.29
C CYS A 172 1.08 -1.95 -52.31
N PRO A 173 0.98 -2.98 -53.15
CA PRO A 173 1.94 -3.14 -54.24
C PRO A 173 1.85 -1.92 -55.14
N TYR A 174 3.00 -1.49 -55.67
CA TYR A 174 3.03 -0.41 -56.67
C TYR A 174 2.19 -0.81 -57.86
N PRO A 175 1.40 0.10 -58.43
CA PRO A 175 0.76 -0.15 -59.73
C PRO A 175 1.84 -0.43 -60.76
N ILE A 176 1.73 -1.53 -61.49
CA ILE A 176 2.59 -1.93 -62.61
C ILE A 176 2.28 -1.03 -63.80
#